data_2e42ac77f83c4b8c2b76af78928664d1
#
_entry.id   2e42ac77f83c4b8c2b76af78928664d1
#
_cell.length_a   1.000
_cell.length_b   1.000
_cell.length_c   1.000
_cell.angle_alpha   90.00
_cell.angle_beta   90.00
_cell.angle_gamma   90.00
#
_symmetry.space_group_name_H-M   'P 1'
#
loop_
_entity.id
_entity.type
_entity.pdbx_description
1 polymer ?
#
loop_
_entity_poly.entity_id
_entity_poly.type
_entity_poly.pdbx_seq_one_letter_code
_entity_poly.pdbx_strand_id
1 'polypeptide(L)'
;MSHLIETVYNLLWGDLFTLPVGGGIGISLMAVLLLTAGVFFTLRTRLLPVRLFRDMIAAVCEKNQSMDSLSSFQTLIVSTATRVGMGNLVGVVAAVSAGGAGAVFWMWVTALLGASTSFVESTLAQKYRQPDPLYGGQRGGPAYYIHVLAERKRGKKLHHSVIAVLFAISGLICWCGISQVISNSVSSAFANAFSIPPMVTTVVLVVLSAVIVLRRDATVKSLDVIVPIMAVCYFVMTVIIIAVNFHQLPAVLGRIFSEAFGLRQVAAGGFGAVLMNGVKRGLFSNEAGSGSAPCAAAAASCDDPVKMGFVQALGVLIDTVVICSCTAFMMLLAPANVTTGLTGMDLLQAAAQYHLGSFGVVFIAVTLALFSFSTFIGILFYARSNVAYLFGDRWGWQTAYKVLALVMLMVGGLEAYTVVWDLGDVGIGLMTIFNLIALYPMSGEAIAALRDYERRKHLTQN
;
A
#
# COMPACT_ATOMS: atom_id res chain seq x y z
N MET A 1 9.30 -16.72 -19.08
CA MET A 1 8.55 -16.18 -17.93
C MET A 1 8.39 -14.66 -18.04
N SER A 2 9.41 -13.92 -18.44
CA SER A 2 9.37 -12.46 -18.68
C SER A 2 8.26 -12.03 -19.65
N HIS A 3 8.12 -12.68 -20.79
CA HIS A 3 7.12 -12.31 -21.82
C HIS A 3 5.66 -12.41 -21.33
N LEU A 4 5.32 -13.41 -20.48
CA LEU A 4 3.98 -13.53 -19.91
C LEU A 4 3.69 -12.41 -18.91
N ILE A 5 4.66 -12.11 -18.04
CA ILE A 5 4.55 -11.03 -17.06
C ILE A 5 4.39 -9.70 -17.77
N GLU A 6 5.20 -9.44 -18.78
CA GLU A 6 5.14 -8.24 -19.61
C GLU A 6 3.80 -8.09 -20.34
N THR A 7 3.28 -9.19 -20.91
CA THR A 7 1.96 -9.17 -21.57
C THR A 7 0.84 -8.82 -20.60
N VAL A 8 0.84 -9.44 -19.40
CA VAL A 8 -0.18 -9.16 -18.37
C VAL A 8 0.01 -7.74 -17.81
N TYR A 9 1.25 -7.30 -17.60
CA TYR A 9 1.55 -5.93 -17.19
C TYR A 9 0.99 -4.92 -18.18
N ASN A 10 1.26 -5.10 -19.48
CA ASN A 10 0.77 -4.21 -20.53
C ASN A 10 -0.76 -4.21 -20.64
N LEU A 11 -1.41 -5.35 -20.40
CA LEU A 11 -2.87 -5.41 -20.37
C LEU A 11 -3.46 -4.61 -19.18
N LEU A 12 -2.82 -4.62 -18.02
CA LEU A 12 -3.31 -3.97 -16.81
C LEU A 12 -2.95 -2.49 -16.78
N TRP A 13 -1.68 -2.17 -17.04
CA TRP A 13 -1.08 -0.87 -16.82
C TRP A 13 -0.67 -0.15 -18.12
N GLY A 14 -0.64 -0.84 -19.26
CA GLY A 14 -0.45 -0.23 -20.57
C GLY A 14 -1.68 0.55 -21.03
N ASP A 15 -1.52 1.30 -22.12
CA ASP A 15 -2.58 2.12 -22.68
C ASP A 15 -3.68 1.24 -23.30
N LEU A 16 -4.83 1.19 -22.65
CA LEU A 16 -6.02 0.50 -23.15
C LEU A 16 -6.59 1.22 -24.40
N PHE A 17 -6.61 2.54 -24.34
CA PHE A 17 -6.96 3.43 -25.44
C PHE A 17 -6.25 4.76 -25.29
N THR A 18 -6.02 5.41 -26.42
CA THR A 18 -5.37 6.72 -26.47
C THR A 18 -6.40 7.76 -26.90
N LEU A 19 -6.69 8.72 -26.02
CA LEU A 19 -7.55 9.85 -26.37
C LEU A 19 -6.75 10.81 -27.26
N PRO A 20 -7.30 11.25 -28.41
CA PRO A 20 -6.62 12.14 -29.36
C PRO A 20 -6.66 13.62 -28.88
N VAL A 21 -6.24 13.88 -27.63
CA VAL A 21 -6.22 15.22 -27.03
C VAL A 21 -4.77 15.54 -26.67
N GLY A 22 -4.25 16.67 -27.14
CA GLY A 22 -2.97 17.23 -26.68
C GLY A 22 -1.73 16.37 -26.86
N GLY A 23 -1.68 15.50 -27.90
CA GLY A 23 -0.53 14.60 -28.15
C GLY A 23 -0.75 13.14 -27.82
N GLY A 24 -2.00 12.76 -27.48
CA GLY A 24 -2.39 11.40 -27.14
C GLY A 24 -2.29 11.12 -25.63
N ILE A 25 -3.43 10.91 -24.99
CA ILE A 25 -3.50 10.53 -23.57
C ILE A 25 -3.75 9.02 -23.51
N GLY A 26 -2.74 8.27 -23.13
CA GLY A 26 -2.88 6.85 -22.82
C GLY A 26 -3.59 6.65 -21.49
N ILE A 27 -4.62 5.81 -21.47
CA ILE A 27 -5.38 5.49 -20.25
C ILE A 27 -5.35 3.99 -20.02
N SER A 28 -4.81 3.57 -18.89
CA SER A 28 -4.73 2.16 -18.51
C SER A 28 -6.04 1.62 -17.94
N LEU A 29 -6.28 0.33 -18.11
CA LEU A 29 -7.42 -0.39 -17.54
C LEU A 29 -7.51 -0.16 -16.02
N MET A 30 -6.38 -0.28 -15.32
CA MET A 30 -6.35 -0.16 -13.86
C MET A 30 -6.64 1.25 -13.38
N ALA A 31 -6.17 2.29 -14.08
CA ALA A 31 -6.51 3.68 -13.74
C ALA A 31 -8.02 3.92 -13.82
N VAL A 32 -8.67 3.43 -14.88
CA VAL A 32 -10.13 3.54 -15.05
C VAL A 32 -10.86 2.81 -13.93
N LEU A 33 -10.49 1.55 -13.66
CA LEU A 33 -11.16 0.73 -12.64
C LEU A 33 -11.01 1.34 -11.23
N LEU A 34 -9.82 1.80 -10.87
CA LEU A 34 -9.57 2.37 -9.53
C LEU A 34 -10.27 3.70 -9.32
N LEU A 35 -10.19 4.61 -10.30
CA LEU A 35 -10.82 5.92 -10.18
C LEU A 35 -12.36 5.78 -10.19
N THR A 36 -12.92 4.94 -11.07
CA THR A 36 -14.37 4.70 -11.10
C THR A 36 -14.87 4.03 -9.82
N ALA A 37 -14.14 3.03 -9.30
CA ALA A 37 -14.46 2.40 -8.02
C ALA A 37 -14.37 3.41 -6.87
N GLY A 38 -13.31 4.21 -6.81
CA GLY A 38 -13.13 5.24 -5.81
C GLY A 38 -14.26 6.27 -5.81
N VAL A 39 -14.64 6.78 -6.98
CA VAL A 39 -15.78 7.70 -7.14
C VAL A 39 -17.07 7.02 -6.71
N PHE A 40 -17.33 5.81 -7.20
CA PHE A 40 -18.55 5.05 -6.86
C PHE A 40 -18.70 4.87 -5.34
N PHE A 41 -17.66 4.37 -4.65
CA PHE A 41 -17.73 4.15 -3.21
C PHE A 41 -17.77 5.47 -2.43
N THR A 42 -17.09 6.52 -2.89
CA THR A 42 -17.14 7.85 -2.26
C THR A 42 -18.54 8.44 -2.32
N LEU A 43 -19.24 8.33 -3.46
CA LEU A 43 -20.62 8.77 -3.60
C LEU A 43 -21.58 7.91 -2.77
N ARG A 44 -21.41 6.59 -2.80
CA ARG A 44 -22.25 5.64 -2.03
C ARG A 44 -22.12 5.82 -0.53
N THR A 45 -20.93 6.17 -0.03
CA THR A 45 -20.67 6.46 1.39
C THR A 45 -20.90 7.94 1.76
N ARG A 46 -21.38 8.76 0.82
CA ARG A 46 -21.67 10.19 1.00
C ARG A 46 -20.46 10.98 1.48
N LEU A 47 -19.34 10.92 0.73
CA LEU A 47 -18.11 11.62 1.03
C LEU A 47 -17.55 11.28 2.45
N LEU A 48 -17.53 9.99 2.78
CA LEU A 48 -17.11 9.47 4.08
C LEU A 48 -15.82 10.09 4.61
N PRO A 49 -14.71 10.23 3.83
CA PRO A 49 -13.46 10.77 4.32
C PRO A 49 -13.56 12.21 4.86
N VAL A 50 -14.52 12.98 4.37
CA VAL A 50 -14.75 14.37 4.79
C VAL A 50 -15.77 14.42 5.93
N ARG A 51 -16.92 13.78 5.73
CA ARG A 51 -18.06 13.87 6.64
C ARG A 51 -17.84 13.18 7.98
N LEU A 52 -17.14 12.04 7.98
CA LEU A 52 -16.92 11.21 9.17
C LEU A 52 -15.44 11.20 9.62
N PHE A 53 -14.68 12.23 9.26
CA PHE A 53 -13.25 12.32 9.63
C PHE A 53 -13.03 12.27 11.14
N ARG A 54 -13.89 12.93 11.91
CA ARG A 54 -13.83 12.89 13.40
C ARG A 54 -14.12 11.48 13.93
N ASP A 55 -15.04 10.74 13.32
CA ASP A 55 -15.34 9.36 13.71
C ASP A 55 -14.18 8.41 13.40
N MET A 56 -13.47 8.65 12.30
CA MET A 56 -12.25 7.90 11.99
C MET A 56 -11.18 8.08 13.06
N ILE A 57 -10.95 9.32 13.52
CA ILE A 57 -10.00 9.59 14.61
C ILE A 57 -10.47 8.94 15.91
N ALA A 58 -11.74 9.09 16.26
CA ALA A 58 -12.32 8.50 17.46
C ALA A 58 -12.18 6.98 17.49
N ALA A 59 -12.42 6.30 16.35
CA ALA A 59 -12.29 4.85 16.23
C ALA A 59 -10.87 4.34 16.50
N VAL A 60 -9.84 5.14 16.16
CA VAL A 60 -8.44 4.79 16.45
C VAL A 60 -8.11 4.96 17.94
N CYS A 61 -8.65 5.99 18.58
CA CYS A 61 -8.38 6.29 19.99
C CYS A 61 -9.16 5.39 20.97
N GLU A 62 -10.10 4.59 20.50
CA GLU A 62 -10.93 3.73 21.34
C GLU A 62 -10.11 2.55 21.88
N LYS A 63 -10.11 2.38 23.21
CA LYS A 63 -9.44 1.27 23.89
C LYS A 63 -10.32 0.03 23.87
N ASN A 64 -9.88 -1.03 23.19
CA ASN A 64 -10.55 -2.33 23.27
C ASN A 64 -10.24 -3.05 24.58
N GLN A 65 -11.25 -3.70 25.16
CA GLN A 65 -11.16 -4.36 26.47
C GLN A 65 -10.73 -5.83 26.40
N SER A 66 -10.53 -6.43 25.23
CA SER A 66 -10.15 -7.85 25.09
C SER A 66 -8.63 -8.05 25.11
N MET A 67 -8.15 -8.89 26.04
CA MET A 67 -6.72 -9.15 26.25
C MET A 67 -6.06 -10.01 25.14
N ASP A 68 -6.83 -10.71 24.32
CA ASP A 68 -6.32 -11.72 23.35
C ASP A 68 -6.30 -11.27 21.89
N SER A 69 -6.58 -10.00 21.61
CA SER A 69 -6.72 -9.52 20.24
C SER A 69 -6.10 -8.13 20.04
N LEU A 70 -5.71 -7.82 18.80
CA LEU A 70 -5.17 -6.52 18.45
C LEU A 70 -6.19 -5.40 18.76
N SER A 71 -5.77 -4.35 19.44
CA SER A 71 -6.60 -3.15 19.63
C SER A 71 -6.79 -2.40 18.30
N SER A 72 -7.77 -1.50 18.22
CA SER A 72 -7.98 -0.65 17.03
C SER A 72 -6.72 0.15 16.69
N PHE A 73 -6.02 0.66 17.70
CA PHE A 73 -4.74 1.36 17.53
C PHE A 73 -3.63 0.41 17.03
N GLN A 74 -3.49 -0.78 17.61
CA GLN A 74 -2.53 -1.78 17.14
C GLN A 74 -2.84 -2.23 15.71
N THR A 75 -4.11 -2.36 15.36
CA THR A 75 -4.51 -2.71 13.99
C THR A 75 -4.21 -1.58 13.01
N LEU A 76 -4.40 -0.32 13.41
CA LEU A 76 -3.93 0.81 12.60
C LEU A 76 -2.41 0.73 12.44
N ILE A 77 -1.65 0.48 13.50
CA ILE A 77 -0.20 0.36 13.43
C ILE A 77 0.21 -0.80 12.51
N VAL A 78 -0.40 -1.98 12.63
CA VAL A 78 -0.08 -3.13 11.77
C VAL A 78 -0.41 -2.83 10.31
N SER A 79 -1.59 -2.27 10.04
CA SER A 79 -1.94 -1.88 8.66
C SER A 79 -1.15 -0.67 8.19
N THR A 80 -0.75 0.22 9.10
CA THR A 80 0.12 1.36 8.82
C THR A 80 1.57 0.89 8.64
N ALA A 81 2.03 -0.12 9.38
CA ALA A 81 3.37 -0.69 9.24
C ALA A 81 3.61 -1.34 7.86
N THR A 82 2.57 -1.82 7.21
CA THR A 82 2.65 -2.31 5.82
C THR A 82 2.50 -1.18 4.82
N ARG A 83 1.66 -0.21 5.09
CA ARG A 83 1.43 0.97 4.26
C ARG A 83 2.51 2.03 4.46
N VAL A 84 2.70 2.53 5.70
CA VAL A 84 3.84 3.41 6.04
C VAL A 84 5.09 2.55 6.11
N GLY A 85 5.60 2.23 4.95
CA GLY A 85 6.71 1.35 4.76
C GLY A 85 7.55 1.81 3.56
N MET A 86 8.14 0.86 2.89
CA MET A 86 8.96 1.18 1.72
C MET A 86 8.15 1.86 0.60
N GLY A 87 6.85 1.58 0.47
CA GLY A 87 5.98 2.17 -0.55
C GLY A 87 5.96 3.70 -0.52
N ASN A 88 6.03 4.30 0.66
CA ASN A 88 6.04 5.76 0.84
C ASN A 88 7.36 6.42 0.41
N LEU A 89 8.47 5.68 0.41
CA LEU A 89 9.74 6.15 -0.10
C LEU A 89 9.89 5.75 -1.56
N VAL A 90 10.04 4.46 -1.81
CA VAL A 90 10.38 3.92 -3.13
C VAL A 90 9.25 4.11 -4.14
N GLY A 91 7.98 3.95 -3.71
CA GLY A 91 6.81 4.18 -4.56
C GLY A 91 6.68 5.64 -5.00
N VAL A 92 6.91 6.59 -4.08
CA VAL A 92 6.85 8.02 -4.40
C VAL A 92 8.02 8.42 -5.30
N VAL A 93 9.22 7.89 -5.06
CA VAL A 93 10.37 8.09 -5.95
C VAL A 93 10.04 7.60 -7.35
N ALA A 94 9.47 6.40 -7.49
CA ALA A 94 9.06 5.86 -8.78
C ALA A 94 7.96 6.70 -9.45
N ALA A 95 7.01 7.25 -8.66
CA ALA A 95 5.99 8.15 -9.18
C ALA A 95 6.58 9.45 -9.74
N VAL A 96 7.45 10.10 -8.98
CA VAL A 96 8.06 11.40 -9.34
C VAL A 96 9.05 11.24 -10.50
N SER A 97 9.88 10.18 -10.50
CA SER A 97 10.86 9.94 -11.56
C SER A 97 10.20 9.63 -12.91
N ALA A 98 9.11 8.89 -12.93
CA ALA A 98 8.41 8.48 -14.16
C ALA A 98 7.28 9.42 -14.58
N GLY A 99 6.58 10.03 -13.61
CA GLY A 99 5.40 10.87 -13.85
C GLY A 99 5.59 12.35 -13.51
N GLY A 100 6.78 12.77 -13.05
CA GLY A 100 7.02 14.15 -12.63
C GLY A 100 6.28 14.54 -11.34
N ALA A 101 6.31 15.84 -11.01
CA ALA A 101 5.66 16.36 -9.80
C ALA A 101 4.14 16.19 -9.82
N GLY A 102 3.52 16.21 -11.00
CA GLY A 102 2.07 16.04 -11.15
C GLY A 102 1.56 14.66 -10.70
N ALA A 103 2.40 13.62 -10.71
CA ALA A 103 2.03 12.31 -10.20
C ALA A 103 1.62 12.34 -8.72
N VAL A 104 2.23 13.24 -7.92
CA VAL A 104 1.89 13.43 -6.50
C VAL A 104 0.44 13.87 -6.32
N PHE A 105 -0.06 14.75 -7.18
CA PHE A 105 -1.47 15.15 -7.16
C PHE A 105 -2.39 13.95 -7.36
N TRP A 106 -2.10 13.09 -8.33
CA TRP A 106 -2.91 11.90 -8.59
C TRP A 106 -2.79 10.84 -7.51
N MET A 107 -1.66 10.77 -6.79
CA MET A 107 -1.56 9.99 -5.56
C MET A 107 -2.53 10.51 -4.49
N TRP A 108 -2.63 11.83 -4.30
CA TRP A 108 -3.60 12.41 -3.34
C TRP A 108 -5.05 12.12 -3.75
N VAL A 109 -5.37 12.24 -5.04
CA VAL A 109 -6.71 11.90 -5.54
C VAL A 109 -7.04 10.43 -5.28
N THR A 110 -6.12 9.51 -5.57
CA THR A 110 -6.33 8.09 -5.27
C THR A 110 -6.50 7.80 -3.80
N ALA A 111 -5.81 8.52 -2.91
CA ALA A 111 -5.98 8.36 -1.48
C ALA A 111 -7.35 8.85 -0.99
N LEU A 112 -7.78 10.03 -1.44
CA LEU A 112 -9.08 10.60 -1.06
C LEU A 112 -10.24 9.72 -1.53
N LEU A 113 -10.20 9.25 -2.77
CA LEU A 113 -11.19 8.35 -3.32
C LEU A 113 -11.05 6.93 -2.73
N GLY A 114 -9.82 6.45 -2.62
CA GLY A 114 -9.49 5.13 -2.12
C GLY A 114 -9.86 4.91 -0.65
N ALA A 115 -9.88 5.96 0.17
CA ALA A 115 -10.29 5.86 1.57
C ALA A 115 -11.71 5.28 1.72
N SER A 116 -12.64 5.67 0.84
CA SER A 116 -13.99 5.11 0.81
C SER A 116 -14.01 3.65 0.35
N THR A 117 -13.17 3.28 -0.59
CA THR A 117 -12.99 1.88 -1.03
C THR A 117 -12.43 1.04 0.10
N SER A 118 -11.38 1.52 0.77
CA SER A 118 -10.74 0.84 1.91
C SER A 118 -11.72 0.66 3.08
N PHE A 119 -12.61 1.63 3.33
CA PHE A 119 -13.70 1.48 4.29
C PHE A 119 -14.60 0.29 3.95
N VAL A 120 -15.06 0.20 2.70
CA VAL A 120 -15.99 -0.86 2.26
C VAL A 120 -15.34 -2.24 2.37
N GLU A 121 -14.13 -2.41 1.81
CA GLU A 121 -13.44 -3.70 1.82
C GLU A 121 -13.08 -4.18 3.23
N SER A 122 -12.68 -3.27 4.11
CA SER A 122 -12.31 -3.61 5.49
C SER A 122 -13.52 -3.91 6.39
N THR A 123 -14.63 -3.20 6.18
CA THR A 123 -15.91 -3.51 6.84
C THR A 123 -16.41 -4.90 6.43
N LEU A 124 -16.32 -5.26 5.15
CA LEU A 124 -16.67 -6.60 4.68
C LEU A 124 -15.72 -7.67 5.24
N ALA A 125 -14.42 -7.40 5.29
CA ALA A 125 -13.44 -8.34 5.85
C ALA A 125 -13.72 -8.65 7.33
N GLN A 126 -14.08 -7.64 8.11
CA GLN A 126 -14.52 -7.83 9.50
C GLN A 126 -15.80 -8.64 9.62
N LYS A 127 -16.76 -8.41 8.73
CA LYS A 127 -18.05 -9.13 8.72
C LYS A 127 -17.89 -10.61 8.39
N TYR A 128 -16.92 -10.96 7.53
CA TYR A 128 -16.70 -12.31 7.02
C TYR A 128 -15.42 -12.96 7.55
N ARG A 129 -14.88 -12.47 8.68
CA ARG A 129 -13.74 -13.09 9.35
C ARG A 129 -14.07 -14.46 9.91
N GLN A 130 -13.04 -15.28 10.04
CA GLN A 130 -13.12 -16.63 10.56
C GLN A 130 -12.03 -16.86 11.62
N PRO A 131 -12.20 -17.80 12.56
CA PRO A 131 -11.14 -18.19 13.50
C PRO A 131 -9.88 -18.63 12.76
N ASP A 132 -8.71 -18.28 13.32
CA ASP A 132 -7.41 -18.74 12.83
C ASP A 132 -6.85 -19.83 13.76
N PRO A 133 -6.93 -21.12 13.38
CA PRO A 133 -6.50 -22.21 14.25
C PRO A 133 -4.99 -22.33 14.39
N LEU A 134 -4.19 -21.72 13.48
CA LEU A 134 -2.72 -21.78 13.54
C LEU A 134 -2.11 -20.68 14.39
N TYR A 135 -2.60 -19.44 14.21
CA TYR A 135 -2.02 -18.26 14.86
C TYR A 135 -2.87 -17.74 16.03
N GLY A 136 -4.07 -18.31 16.22
CA GLY A 136 -5.07 -17.79 17.16
C GLY A 136 -5.76 -16.53 16.67
N GLY A 137 -6.82 -16.10 17.36
CA GLY A 137 -7.61 -14.94 16.97
C GLY A 137 -8.43 -15.15 15.70
N GLN A 138 -8.46 -14.14 14.84
CA GLN A 138 -9.27 -14.12 13.63
C GLN A 138 -8.41 -13.91 12.37
N ARG A 139 -8.90 -14.40 11.23
CA ARG A 139 -8.34 -14.17 9.89
C ARG A 139 -9.46 -13.92 8.90
N GLY A 140 -9.14 -13.37 7.75
CA GLY A 140 -10.11 -13.09 6.69
C GLY A 140 -9.45 -12.32 5.55
N GLY A 141 -10.25 -11.49 4.92
CA GLY A 141 -9.86 -10.70 3.76
C GLY A 141 -10.65 -11.09 2.52
N PRO A 142 -10.27 -10.60 1.33
CA PRO A 142 -11.08 -10.77 0.13
C PRO A 142 -11.36 -12.22 -0.26
N ALA A 143 -10.39 -13.13 -0.13
CA ALA A 143 -10.60 -14.53 -0.45
C ALA A 143 -11.84 -15.11 0.26
N TYR A 144 -12.10 -14.68 1.49
CA TYR A 144 -13.20 -15.17 2.31
C TYR A 144 -14.55 -14.57 1.92
N TYR A 145 -14.66 -13.25 1.75
CA TYR A 145 -15.95 -12.67 1.34
C TYR A 145 -16.28 -12.91 -0.13
N ILE A 146 -15.27 -13.03 -1.02
CA ILE A 146 -15.46 -13.48 -2.41
C ILE A 146 -16.01 -14.89 -2.44
N HIS A 147 -15.51 -15.78 -1.57
CA HIS A 147 -15.99 -17.15 -1.43
C HIS A 147 -17.47 -17.16 -1.03
N VAL A 148 -17.84 -16.42 0.02
CA VAL A 148 -19.24 -16.29 0.48
C VAL A 148 -20.16 -15.73 -0.62
N LEU A 149 -19.70 -14.75 -1.38
CA LEU A 149 -20.47 -14.21 -2.52
C LEU A 149 -20.72 -15.29 -3.59
N ALA A 150 -19.71 -16.10 -3.89
CA ALA A 150 -19.83 -17.19 -4.86
C ALA A 150 -20.81 -18.29 -4.39
N GLU A 151 -20.78 -18.65 -3.10
CA GLU A 151 -21.73 -19.60 -2.50
C GLU A 151 -23.17 -19.08 -2.61
N ARG A 152 -23.40 -17.81 -2.26
CA ARG A 152 -24.73 -17.18 -2.36
C ARG A 152 -25.25 -17.17 -3.79
N LYS A 153 -24.40 -16.80 -4.77
CA LYS A 153 -24.80 -16.79 -6.18
C LYS A 153 -25.13 -18.19 -6.73
N ARG A 154 -24.45 -19.22 -6.23
CA ARG A 154 -24.66 -20.61 -6.66
C ARG A 154 -25.70 -21.37 -5.83
N GLY A 155 -26.15 -20.82 -4.73
CA GLY A 155 -27.11 -21.46 -3.80
C GLY A 155 -26.63 -22.74 -3.16
N LYS A 156 -25.29 -22.99 -3.15
CA LYS A 156 -24.67 -24.18 -2.56
C LYS A 156 -23.32 -23.87 -1.94
N LYS A 157 -22.94 -24.66 -0.93
CA LYS A 157 -21.59 -24.58 -0.36
C LYS A 157 -20.54 -25.05 -1.37
N LEU A 158 -19.42 -24.35 -1.41
CA LEU A 158 -18.30 -24.61 -2.29
C LEU A 158 -17.09 -25.01 -1.45
N HIS A 159 -16.25 -25.89 -1.96
CA HIS A 159 -14.95 -26.15 -1.34
C HIS A 159 -14.00 -24.95 -1.56
N HIS A 160 -13.93 -24.46 -2.80
CA HIS A 160 -13.23 -23.25 -3.17
C HIS A 160 -14.01 -22.48 -4.25
N SER A 161 -13.92 -21.16 -4.21
CA SER A 161 -14.42 -20.29 -5.28
C SER A 161 -13.28 -19.96 -6.24
N VAL A 162 -13.51 -20.07 -7.54
CA VAL A 162 -12.48 -19.79 -8.57
C VAL A 162 -11.94 -18.37 -8.42
N ILE A 163 -12.81 -17.36 -8.26
CA ILE A 163 -12.39 -15.97 -8.13
C ILE A 163 -11.59 -15.76 -6.84
N ALA A 164 -11.97 -16.40 -5.74
CA ALA A 164 -11.25 -16.32 -4.48
C ALA A 164 -9.87 -17.00 -4.55
N VAL A 165 -9.76 -18.11 -5.27
CA VAL A 165 -8.48 -18.77 -5.55
C VAL A 165 -7.58 -17.87 -6.38
N LEU A 166 -8.11 -17.27 -7.44
CA LEU A 166 -7.36 -16.35 -8.30
C LEU A 166 -6.91 -15.11 -7.50
N PHE A 167 -7.77 -14.54 -6.67
CA PHE A 167 -7.38 -13.46 -5.76
C PHE A 167 -6.22 -13.88 -4.83
N ALA A 168 -6.36 -15.04 -4.19
CA ALA A 168 -5.35 -15.51 -3.23
C ALA A 168 -4.00 -15.77 -3.90
N ILE A 169 -3.98 -16.38 -5.09
CA ILE A 169 -2.75 -16.59 -5.88
C ILE A 169 -2.14 -15.25 -6.29
N SER A 170 -2.96 -14.31 -6.80
CA SER A 170 -2.48 -12.98 -7.21
C SER A 170 -1.85 -12.23 -6.04
N GLY A 171 -2.40 -12.36 -4.83
CA GLY A 171 -1.83 -11.79 -3.63
C GLY A 171 -0.47 -12.39 -3.27
N LEU A 172 -0.34 -13.70 -3.34
CA LEU A 172 0.94 -14.37 -3.08
C LEU A 172 2.02 -13.95 -4.11
N ILE A 173 1.65 -13.79 -5.38
CA ILE A 173 2.53 -13.28 -6.44
C ILE A 173 2.92 -11.82 -6.16
N CYS A 174 1.96 -10.97 -5.81
CA CYS A 174 2.19 -9.57 -5.48
C CYS A 174 3.23 -9.42 -4.37
N TRP A 175 3.08 -10.14 -3.27
CA TRP A 175 3.99 -10.03 -2.12
C TRP A 175 5.37 -10.65 -2.38
N CYS A 176 5.48 -11.60 -3.30
CA CYS A 176 6.77 -12.03 -3.86
C CYS A 176 7.46 -10.88 -4.60
N GLY A 177 6.74 -10.16 -5.45
CA GLY A 177 7.26 -8.98 -6.16
C GLY A 177 7.66 -7.86 -5.20
N ILE A 178 6.82 -7.55 -4.19
CA ILE A 178 7.16 -6.56 -3.15
C ILE A 178 8.45 -6.96 -2.41
N SER A 179 8.65 -8.25 -2.12
CA SER A 179 9.89 -8.73 -1.49
C SER A 179 11.14 -8.42 -2.35
N GLN A 180 11.02 -8.50 -3.69
CA GLN A 180 12.11 -8.12 -4.60
C GLN A 180 12.39 -6.61 -4.54
N VAL A 181 11.36 -5.77 -4.59
CA VAL A 181 11.51 -4.30 -4.50
C VAL A 181 12.14 -3.89 -3.18
N ILE A 182 11.79 -4.55 -2.07
CA ILE A 182 12.37 -4.32 -0.74
C ILE A 182 13.88 -4.46 -0.77
N SER A 183 14.38 -5.62 -1.17
CA SER A 183 15.83 -5.89 -1.12
C SER A 183 16.61 -5.07 -2.14
N ASN A 184 16.06 -4.84 -3.33
CA ASN A 184 16.65 -3.97 -4.34
C ASN A 184 16.87 -2.55 -3.81
N SER A 185 15.84 -1.97 -3.22
CA SER A 185 15.90 -0.60 -2.71
C SER A 185 16.81 -0.44 -1.50
N VAL A 186 16.77 -1.41 -0.57
CA VAL A 186 17.66 -1.39 0.61
C VAL A 186 19.11 -1.56 0.19
N SER A 187 19.42 -2.50 -0.70
CA SER A 187 20.80 -2.74 -1.16
C SER A 187 21.35 -1.52 -1.91
N SER A 188 20.58 -0.86 -2.76
CA SER A 188 20.95 0.39 -3.42
C SER A 188 21.21 1.51 -2.40
N ALA A 189 20.31 1.71 -1.44
CA ALA A 189 20.46 2.75 -0.44
C ALA A 189 21.68 2.57 0.45
N PHE A 190 22.02 1.32 0.80
CA PHE A 190 23.21 1.01 1.60
C PHE A 190 24.50 1.12 0.78
N ALA A 191 24.46 0.79 -0.51
CA ALA A 191 25.59 1.04 -1.40
C ALA A 191 25.92 2.53 -1.46
N ASN A 192 24.91 3.39 -1.58
CA ASN A 192 25.09 4.84 -1.62
C ASN A 192 25.55 5.43 -0.28
N ALA A 193 25.01 4.94 0.85
CA ALA A 193 25.29 5.51 2.17
C ALA A 193 26.63 5.03 2.77
N PHE A 194 26.97 3.75 2.55
CA PHE A 194 28.07 3.08 3.26
C PHE A 194 29.07 2.41 2.31
N SER A 195 28.88 2.52 0.99
CA SER A 195 29.69 1.82 -0.03
C SER A 195 29.72 0.29 0.18
N ILE A 196 28.66 -0.28 0.76
CA ILE A 196 28.53 -1.72 0.97
C ILE A 196 28.04 -2.36 -0.33
N PRO A 197 28.73 -3.41 -0.84
CA PRO A 197 28.26 -4.11 -2.05
C PRO A 197 26.82 -4.63 -1.90
N PRO A 198 25.96 -4.48 -2.92
CA PRO A 198 24.55 -4.91 -2.87
C PRO A 198 24.36 -6.36 -2.43
N MET A 199 25.24 -7.25 -2.86
CA MET A 199 25.23 -8.68 -2.46
C MET A 199 25.35 -8.85 -0.94
N VAL A 200 26.25 -8.11 -0.28
CA VAL A 200 26.46 -8.20 1.18
C VAL A 200 25.22 -7.72 1.91
N THR A 201 24.69 -6.56 1.53
CA THR A 201 23.45 -6.02 2.13
C THR A 201 22.28 -6.98 1.95
N THR A 202 22.12 -7.56 0.76
CA THR A 202 21.07 -8.52 0.46
C THR A 202 21.17 -9.77 1.32
N VAL A 203 22.35 -10.37 1.43
CA VAL A 203 22.57 -11.57 2.26
C VAL A 203 22.26 -11.26 3.73
N VAL A 204 22.77 -10.15 4.25
CA VAL A 204 22.50 -9.73 5.64
C VAL A 204 21.00 -9.53 5.86
N LEU A 205 20.32 -8.85 4.94
CA LEU A 205 18.86 -8.63 5.02
C LEU A 205 18.08 -9.95 5.02
N VAL A 206 18.44 -10.89 4.14
CA VAL A 206 17.80 -12.21 4.06
C VAL A 206 18.03 -13.01 5.34
N VAL A 207 19.26 -13.04 5.85
CA VAL A 207 19.59 -13.78 7.09
C VAL A 207 18.83 -13.21 8.28
N LEU A 208 18.84 -11.88 8.47
CA LEU A 208 18.10 -11.23 9.55
C LEU A 208 16.59 -11.48 9.43
N SER A 209 16.06 -11.37 8.22
CA SER A 209 14.64 -11.65 7.95
C SER A 209 14.30 -13.11 8.25
N ALA A 210 15.15 -14.07 7.83
CA ALA A 210 14.93 -15.50 8.06
C ALA A 210 14.89 -15.84 9.55
N VAL A 211 15.84 -15.31 10.35
CA VAL A 211 15.89 -15.53 11.80
C VAL A 211 14.58 -15.12 12.48
N ILE A 212 13.95 -14.07 12.00
CA ILE A 212 12.73 -13.54 12.60
C ILE A 212 11.48 -14.24 12.05
N VAL A 213 11.31 -14.29 10.72
CA VAL A 213 10.04 -14.74 10.12
C VAL A 213 9.86 -16.26 10.18
N LEU A 214 10.94 -17.04 10.26
CA LEU A 214 10.84 -18.50 10.38
C LEU A 214 10.44 -18.94 11.79
N ARG A 215 10.53 -18.09 12.81
CA ARG A 215 9.97 -18.36 14.12
C ARG A 215 8.44 -18.39 14.04
N ARG A 216 7.83 -19.35 14.79
CA ARG A 216 6.35 -19.46 14.84
C ARG A 216 5.71 -18.23 15.50
N ASP A 217 6.38 -17.70 16.51
CA ASP A 217 5.93 -16.58 17.33
C ASP A 217 6.50 -15.23 16.87
N ALA A 218 6.89 -15.10 15.59
CA ALA A 218 7.35 -13.82 15.04
C ALA A 218 6.24 -12.77 15.25
N THR A 219 6.34 -12.07 16.36
CA THR A 219 5.30 -11.19 16.85
C THR A 219 5.41 -9.84 16.14
N VAL A 220 4.29 -9.41 15.64
CA VAL A 220 4.05 -8.05 15.14
C VAL A 220 4.29 -6.98 16.23
N LYS A 221 4.37 -7.38 17.51
CA LYS A 221 4.50 -6.47 18.68
C LYS A 221 5.70 -5.52 18.62
N SER A 222 6.82 -5.94 18.05
CA SER A 222 7.98 -5.03 17.89
C SER A 222 7.71 -3.91 16.88
N LEU A 223 6.81 -4.13 15.93
CA LEU A 223 6.42 -3.12 14.94
C LEU A 223 5.58 -2.02 15.57
N ASP A 224 4.83 -2.31 16.64
CA ASP A 224 3.95 -1.37 17.34
C ASP A 224 4.71 -0.16 17.90
N VAL A 225 6.01 -0.30 18.16
CA VAL A 225 6.87 0.75 18.69
C VAL A 225 7.76 1.35 17.59
N ILE A 226 8.38 0.51 16.79
CA ILE A 226 9.37 0.96 15.79
C ILE A 226 8.73 1.80 14.70
N VAL A 227 7.58 1.36 14.16
CA VAL A 227 6.95 2.03 13.01
C VAL A 227 6.45 3.45 13.35
N PRO A 228 5.72 3.70 14.45
CA PRO A 228 5.34 5.07 14.81
C PRO A 228 6.53 5.99 15.05
N ILE A 229 7.58 5.50 15.71
CA ILE A 229 8.79 6.30 15.95
C ILE A 229 9.43 6.71 14.63
N MET A 230 9.60 5.76 13.70
CA MET A 230 10.18 6.03 12.39
C MET A 230 9.35 7.00 11.58
N ALA A 231 8.01 6.81 11.55
CA ALA A 231 7.10 7.69 10.84
C ALA A 231 7.16 9.13 11.39
N VAL A 232 7.21 9.28 12.71
CA VAL A 232 7.34 10.59 13.38
C VAL A 232 8.70 11.23 13.07
N CYS A 233 9.81 10.48 13.18
CA CYS A 233 11.13 10.99 12.83
C CYS A 233 11.20 11.45 11.37
N TYR A 234 10.65 10.65 10.45
CA TYR A 234 10.60 10.98 9.03
C TYR A 234 9.75 12.24 8.77
N PHE A 235 8.58 12.31 9.39
CA PHE A 235 7.69 13.47 9.31
C PHE A 235 8.36 14.75 9.84
N VAL A 236 8.92 14.69 11.05
CA VAL A 236 9.61 15.84 11.66
C VAL A 236 10.77 16.31 10.80
N MET A 237 11.57 15.39 10.27
CA MET A 237 12.68 15.72 9.38
C MET A 237 12.19 16.46 8.12
N THR A 238 11.10 15.98 7.52
CA THR A 238 10.51 16.65 6.36
C THR A 238 9.94 18.02 6.70
N VAL A 239 9.29 18.17 7.85
CA VAL A 239 8.77 19.48 8.31
C VAL A 239 9.93 20.47 8.46
N ILE A 240 11.08 20.05 8.99
CA ILE A 240 12.29 20.88 9.06
C ILE A 240 12.75 21.30 7.64
N ILE A 241 12.83 20.36 6.69
CA ILE A 241 13.21 20.67 5.31
C ILE A 241 12.22 21.67 4.69
N ILE A 242 10.92 21.49 4.86
CA ILE A 242 9.89 22.41 4.36
C ILE A 242 10.04 23.79 5.02
N ALA A 243 10.26 23.84 6.33
CA ALA A 243 10.41 25.11 7.05
C ALA A 243 11.64 25.92 6.57
N VAL A 244 12.76 25.25 6.35
CA VAL A 244 13.98 25.88 5.81
C VAL A 244 13.78 26.36 4.37
N ASN A 245 12.99 25.64 3.57
CA ASN A 245 12.74 25.94 2.16
C ASN A 245 11.34 26.55 1.92
N PHE A 246 10.72 27.17 2.94
CA PHE A 246 9.34 27.64 2.89
C PHE A 246 9.04 28.56 1.69
N HIS A 247 10.00 29.39 1.31
CA HIS A 247 9.87 30.30 0.16
C HIS A 247 9.68 29.56 -1.19
N GLN A 248 10.15 28.33 -1.30
CA GLN A 248 10.02 27.51 -2.51
C GLN A 248 8.70 26.70 -2.54
N LEU A 249 8.03 26.55 -1.41
CA LEU A 249 6.82 25.73 -1.28
C LEU A 249 5.70 26.14 -2.25
N PRO A 250 5.36 27.43 -2.44
CA PRO A 250 4.35 27.83 -3.41
C PRO A 250 4.71 27.44 -4.86
N ALA A 251 5.99 27.54 -5.23
CA ALA A 251 6.47 27.15 -6.55
C ALA A 251 6.37 25.63 -6.75
N VAL A 252 6.71 24.83 -5.74
CA VAL A 252 6.57 23.36 -5.77
C VAL A 252 5.10 22.96 -5.88
N LEU A 253 4.22 23.56 -5.10
CA LEU A 253 2.78 23.30 -5.20
C LEU A 253 2.24 23.70 -6.59
N GLY A 254 2.61 24.89 -7.08
CA GLY A 254 2.27 25.34 -8.43
C GLY A 254 2.76 24.37 -9.51
N ARG A 255 3.94 23.78 -9.33
CA ARG A 255 4.48 22.75 -10.21
C ARG A 255 3.66 21.47 -10.15
N ILE A 256 3.33 20.97 -8.95
CA ILE A 256 2.50 19.78 -8.76
C ILE A 256 1.17 19.94 -9.49
N PHE A 257 0.45 21.04 -9.28
CA PHE A 257 -0.84 21.27 -9.92
C PHE A 257 -0.72 21.48 -11.43
N SER A 258 0.26 22.26 -11.91
CA SER A 258 0.41 22.52 -13.34
C SER A 258 0.79 21.28 -14.14
N GLU A 259 1.68 20.42 -13.60
CA GLU A 259 2.06 19.17 -14.23
C GLU A 259 0.94 18.13 -14.16
N ALA A 260 0.14 18.14 -13.08
CA ALA A 260 -0.97 17.19 -12.89
C ALA A 260 -2.02 17.26 -14.01
N PHE A 261 -2.19 18.43 -14.64
CA PHE A 261 -3.17 18.65 -15.71
C PHE A 261 -2.53 18.87 -17.09
N GLY A 262 -1.24 18.54 -17.23
CA GLY A 262 -0.54 18.63 -18.50
C GLY A 262 -0.29 20.06 -18.99
N LEU A 263 -0.43 21.08 -18.11
CA LEU A 263 -0.17 22.49 -18.43
C LEU A 263 1.32 22.78 -18.65
N ARG A 264 2.20 21.89 -18.17
CA ARG A 264 3.63 21.87 -18.48
C ARG A 264 4.00 20.43 -18.86
N GLN A 265 4.53 20.25 -20.07
CA GLN A 265 5.06 18.95 -20.49
C GLN A 265 6.42 18.75 -19.84
N VAL A 266 6.53 17.85 -18.88
CA VAL A 266 7.78 17.58 -18.16
C VAL A 266 8.18 16.09 -18.25
N ALA A 267 7.23 15.19 -18.48
CA ALA A 267 7.52 13.78 -18.66
C ALA A 267 7.39 13.36 -20.14
N ALA A 268 8.24 12.46 -20.58
CA ALA A 268 8.27 11.94 -21.97
C ALA A 268 6.97 11.25 -22.43
N GLY A 269 6.05 10.96 -21.51
CA GLY A 269 4.76 10.30 -21.78
C GLY A 269 3.52 11.20 -21.69
N GLY A 270 3.67 12.51 -21.49
CA GLY A 270 2.54 13.45 -21.39
C GLY A 270 1.61 13.19 -20.20
N PHE A 271 0.37 13.72 -20.26
CA PHE A 271 -0.62 13.64 -19.17
C PHE A 271 -0.97 12.21 -18.76
N GLY A 272 -1.03 11.28 -19.73
CA GLY A 272 -1.33 9.86 -19.44
C GLY A 272 -0.30 9.22 -18.52
N ALA A 273 0.99 9.48 -18.72
CA ALA A 273 2.06 8.97 -17.88
C ALA A 273 1.99 9.56 -16.45
N VAL A 274 1.70 10.87 -16.33
CA VAL A 274 1.51 11.54 -15.03
C VAL A 274 0.37 10.91 -14.24
N LEU A 275 -0.79 10.78 -14.88
CA LEU A 275 -1.99 10.16 -14.30
C LEU A 275 -1.73 8.72 -13.90
N MET A 276 -1.22 7.90 -14.83
CA MET A 276 -1.00 6.47 -14.61
C MET A 276 0.01 6.22 -13.49
N ASN A 277 1.15 6.91 -13.48
CA ASN A 277 2.16 6.73 -12.43
C ASN A 277 1.64 7.20 -11.07
N GLY A 278 0.88 8.29 -11.01
CA GLY A 278 0.24 8.75 -9.78
C GLY A 278 -0.77 7.74 -9.24
N VAL A 279 -1.65 7.21 -10.09
CA VAL A 279 -2.64 6.20 -9.71
C VAL A 279 -1.97 4.88 -9.29
N LYS A 280 -1.03 4.39 -10.09
CA LYS A 280 -0.34 3.11 -9.83
C LYS A 280 0.46 3.16 -8.55
N ARG A 281 1.26 4.19 -8.34
CA ARG A 281 2.10 4.33 -7.13
C ARG A 281 1.29 4.76 -5.92
N GLY A 282 0.18 5.48 -6.10
CA GLY A 282 -0.82 5.72 -5.06
C GLY A 282 -1.41 4.41 -4.54
N LEU A 283 -1.89 3.53 -5.43
CA LEU A 283 -2.39 2.20 -5.06
C LEU A 283 -1.32 1.35 -4.36
N PHE A 284 -0.09 1.37 -4.90
CA PHE A 284 1.02 0.61 -4.33
C PHE A 284 1.34 1.04 -2.89
N SER A 285 1.21 2.33 -2.55
CA SER A 285 1.44 2.86 -1.22
C SER A 285 0.24 2.59 -0.29
N ASN A 286 -0.96 3.05 -0.67
CA ASN A 286 -2.12 3.03 0.24
C ASN A 286 -2.94 1.73 0.20
N GLU A 287 -2.68 0.85 -0.76
CA GLU A 287 -3.31 -0.46 -0.93
C GLU A 287 -4.86 -0.44 -1.05
N ALA A 288 -5.48 0.73 -1.23
CA ALA A 288 -6.93 0.89 -1.22
C ALA A 288 -7.59 0.25 -2.46
N GLY A 289 -8.41 -0.75 -2.23
CA GLY A 289 -9.07 -1.53 -3.28
C GLY A 289 -8.27 -2.74 -3.76
N SER A 290 -7.00 -2.90 -3.34
CA SER A 290 -6.20 -4.10 -3.67
C SER A 290 -6.65 -5.33 -2.88
N GLY A 291 -7.24 -5.14 -1.70
CA GLY A 291 -7.63 -6.23 -0.82
C GLY A 291 -6.53 -6.72 0.14
N SER A 292 -5.37 -6.05 0.21
CA SER A 292 -4.29 -6.41 1.14
C SER A 292 -4.67 -6.02 2.58
N ALA A 293 -4.97 -4.75 2.81
CA ALA A 293 -5.33 -4.21 4.11
C ALA A 293 -6.53 -4.90 4.79
N PRO A 294 -7.55 -5.38 4.06
CA PRO A 294 -8.61 -6.21 4.62
C PRO A 294 -8.15 -7.47 5.35
N CYS A 295 -6.98 -8.03 5.00
CA CYS A 295 -6.41 -9.18 5.71
C CYS A 295 -6.01 -8.82 7.15
N ALA A 296 -5.45 -7.60 7.36
CA ALA A 296 -5.17 -7.09 8.70
C ALA A 296 -6.46 -6.66 9.43
N ALA A 297 -7.35 -5.99 8.70
CA ALA A 297 -8.63 -5.57 9.25
C ALA A 297 -9.43 -6.75 9.82
N ALA A 298 -9.45 -7.90 9.14
CA ALA A 298 -10.14 -9.09 9.61
C ALA A 298 -9.54 -9.70 10.89
N ALA A 299 -8.22 -9.56 11.08
CA ALA A 299 -7.53 -10.10 12.25
C ALA A 299 -7.72 -9.25 13.52
N ALA A 300 -8.21 -8.02 13.35
CA ALA A 300 -8.47 -7.11 14.47
C ALA A 300 -9.69 -7.55 15.29
N SER A 301 -9.60 -7.39 16.60
CA SER A 301 -10.78 -7.45 17.46
C SER A 301 -11.48 -6.11 17.46
N CYS A 302 -12.67 -6.08 16.96
CA CYS A 302 -13.52 -4.90 16.96
C CYS A 302 -14.97 -5.32 17.13
N ASP A 303 -15.71 -4.59 17.98
CA ASP A 303 -17.12 -4.88 18.26
C ASP A 303 -18.02 -4.44 17.12
N ASP A 304 -17.59 -3.44 16.35
CA ASP A 304 -18.33 -2.92 15.19
C ASP A 304 -17.45 -2.91 13.93
N PRO A 305 -17.82 -3.69 12.89
CA PRO A 305 -17.09 -3.72 11.63
C PRO A 305 -16.86 -2.34 10.99
N VAL A 306 -17.77 -1.38 11.22
CA VAL A 306 -17.69 -0.01 10.69
C VAL A 306 -16.50 0.74 11.27
N LYS A 307 -16.22 0.59 12.57
CA LYS A 307 -15.07 1.23 13.22
C LYS A 307 -13.75 0.77 12.59
N MET A 308 -13.63 -0.51 12.26
CA MET A 308 -12.46 -1.01 11.56
C MET A 308 -12.36 -0.45 10.12
N GLY A 309 -13.48 -0.30 9.43
CA GLY A 309 -13.53 0.43 8.17
C GLY A 309 -13.01 1.88 8.29
N PHE A 310 -13.39 2.60 9.36
CA PHE A 310 -12.88 3.94 9.65
C PHE A 310 -11.38 3.97 9.90
N VAL A 311 -10.85 3.05 10.70
CA VAL A 311 -9.42 2.91 10.98
C VAL A 311 -8.63 2.74 9.68
N GLN A 312 -9.11 1.87 8.79
CA GLN A 312 -8.43 1.61 7.53
C GLN A 312 -8.54 2.78 6.54
N ALA A 313 -9.69 3.47 6.49
CA ALA A 313 -9.86 4.67 5.68
C ALA A 313 -8.94 5.81 6.14
N LEU A 314 -8.80 6.02 7.46
CA LEU A 314 -7.86 6.98 8.02
C LEU A 314 -6.40 6.61 7.69
N GLY A 315 -6.07 5.32 7.76
CA GLY A 315 -4.75 4.81 7.38
C GLY A 315 -4.36 5.19 5.96
N VAL A 316 -5.27 5.09 4.99
CA VAL A 316 -5.05 5.52 3.59
C VAL A 316 -4.70 7.00 3.49
N LEU A 317 -5.42 7.86 4.25
CA LEU A 317 -5.17 9.30 4.24
C LEU A 317 -3.82 9.65 4.87
N ILE A 318 -3.51 9.08 6.04
CA ILE A 318 -2.22 9.30 6.72
C ILE A 318 -1.07 8.85 5.83
N ASP A 319 -1.17 7.66 5.26
CA ASP A 319 -0.14 7.08 4.40
C ASP A 319 0.19 8.00 3.23
N THR A 320 -0.79 8.31 2.41
CA THR A 320 -0.53 8.95 1.12
C THR A 320 -0.54 10.47 1.20
N VAL A 321 -1.51 11.08 1.91
CA VAL A 321 -1.59 12.54 1.98
C VAL A 321 -0.51 13.12 2.91
N VAL A 322 -0.10 12.38 3.95
CA VAL A 322 0.93 12.87 4.88
C VAL A 322 2.29 12.29 4.52
N ILE A 323 2.49 10.99 4.64
CA ILE A 323 3.84 10.39 4.56
C ILE A 323 4.40 10.39 3.13
N CYS A 324 3.60 10.05 2.11
CA CYS A 324 4.08 10.16 0.72
C CYS A 324 4.40 11.60 0.33
N SER A 325 3.63 12.57 0.85
CA SER A 325 3.94 13.99 0.64
C SER A 325 5.27 14.39 1.24
N CYS A 326 5.67 13.81 2.39
CA CYS A 326 6.99 14.01 2.96
C CYS A 326 8.10 13.67 1.96
N THR A 327 8.02 12.48 1.36
CA THR A 327 9.00 12.03 0.35
C THR A 327 8.97 12.92 -0.90
N ALA A 328 7.77 13.25 -1.38
CA ALA A 328 7.61 14.12 -2.55
C ALA A 328 8.22 15.50 -2.32
N PHE A 329 7.92 16.16 -1.20
CA PHE A 329 8.48 17.48 -0.89
C PHE A 329 9.99 17.45 -0.69
N MET A 330 10.54 16.40 -0.07
CA MET A 330 11.99 16.24 0.05
C MET A 330 12.67 16.25 -1.31
N MET A 331 12.11 15.56 -2.31
CA MET A 331 12.66 15.54 -3.67
C MET A 331 12.38 16.85 -4.46
N LEU A 332 11.16 17.38 -4.38
CA LEU A 332 10.71 18.49 -5.20
C LEU A 332 11.25 19.86 -4.71
N LEU A 333 11.67 19.97 -3.45
CA LEU A 333 12.36 21.14 -2.90
C LEU A 333 13.86 21.14 -3.21
N ALA A 334 14.42 20.01 -3.66
CA ALA A 334 15.78 19.98 -4.17
C ALA A 334 15.84 20.55 -5.60
N PRO A 335 16.90 21.29 -5.94
CA PRO A 335 17.01 21.89 -7.26
C PRO A 335 17.24 20.84 -8.36
N ALA A 336 16.75 21.15 -9.58
CA ALA A 336 16.76 20.21 -10.70
C ALA A 336 18.16 19.69 -11.07
N ASN A 337 19.20 20.51 -10.95
CA ASN A 337 20.59 20.08 -11.21
C ASN A 337 21.09 18.97 -10.28
N VAL A 338 20.44 18.76 -9.12
CA VAL A 338 20.77 17.68 -8.17
C VAL A 338 19.98 16.39 -8.48
N THR A 339 18.77 16.54 -9.03
CA THR A 339 17.81 15.43 -9.15
C THR A 339 17.61 14.93 -10.59
N THR A 340 17.93 15.74 -11.61
CA THR A 340 17.69 15.37 -13.01
C THR A 340 18.50 14.15 -13.44
N GLY A 341 17.83 13.20 -14.08
CA GLY A 341 18.45 11.96 -14.59
C GLY A 341 18.65 10.87 -13.54
N LEU A 342 18.35 11.14 -12.27
CA LEU A 342 18.41 10.13 -11.21
C LEU A 342 17.07 9.42 -11.06
N THR A 343 17.15 8.14 -10.67
CA THR A 343 15.99 7.27 -10.41
C THR A 343 16.21 6.45 -9.15
N GLY A 344 15.17 5.83 -8.62
CA GLY A 344 15.29 4.96 -7.46
C GLY A 344 15.89 5.67 -6.25
N MET A 345 16.68 4.97 -5.46
CA MET A 345 17.25 5.53 -4.24
C MET A 345 18.28 6.62 -4.49
N ASP A 346 18.93 6.62 -5.65
CA ASP A 346 19.88 7.68 -6.02
C ASP A 346 19.20 9.06 -6.03
N LEU A 347 17.97 9.14 -6.56
CA LEU A 347 17.18 10.37 -6.58
C LEU A 347 16.84 10.85 -5.16
N LEU A 348 16.30 9.99 -4.32
CA LEU A 348 15.87 10.37 -2.96
C LEU A 348 17.08 10.74 -2.08
N GLN A 349 18.15 9.94 -2.16
CA GLN A 349 19.35 10.19 -1.36
C GLN A 349 20.13 11.41 -1.83
N ALA A 350 20.17 11.71 -3.12
CA ALA A 350 20.74 12.96 -3.62
C ALA A 350 19.95 14.20 -3.12
N ALA A 351 18.62 14.13 -3.13
CA ALA A 351 17.80 15.19 -2.57
C ALA A 351 18.00 15.33 -1.05
N ALA A 352 18.07 14.21 -0.31
CA ALA A 352 18.34 14.23 1.12
C ALA A 352 19.75 14.77 1.43
N GLN A 353 20.76 14.44 0.60
CA GLN A 353 22.11 14.99 0.72
C GLN A 353 22.14 16.49 0.51
N TYR A 354 21.39 17.01 -0.44
CA TYR A 354 21.28 18.45 -0.66
C TYR A 354 20.73 19.19 0.58
N HIS A 355 19.69 18.64 1.23
CA HIS A 355 19.04 19.29 2.38
C HIS A 355 19.79 19.09 3.70
N LEU A 356 20.39 17.92 3.93
CA LEU A 356 20.90 17.45 5.22
C LEU A 356 22.36 16.99 5.20
N GLY A 357 23.04 17.14 4.05
CA GLY A 357 24.39 16.64 3.87
C GLY A 357 24.48 15.11 3.99
N SER A 358 25.64 14.58 4.37
CA SER A 358 25.88 13.14 4.52
C SER A 358 24.94 12.47 5.52
N PHE A 359 24.45 13.21 6.53
CA PHE A 359 23.45 12.70 7.47
C PHE A 359 22.16 12.30 6.74
N GLY A 360 21.71 13.08 5.75
CA GLY A 360 20.52 12.78 4.98
C GLY A 360 20.59 11.45 4.24
N VAL A 361 21.75 11.13 3.63
CA VAL A 361 21.96 9.86 2.91
C VAL A 361 21.85 8.67 3.86
N VAL A 362 22.53 8.76 5.02
CA VAL A 362 22.49 7.71 6.07
C VAL A 362 21.09 7.58 6.66
N PHE A 363 20.42 8.72 6.95
CA PHE A 363 19.07 8.74 7.50
C PHE A 363 18.07 8.04 6.57
N ILE A 364 18.11 8.29 5.25
CA ILE A 364 17.26 7.62 4.27
C ILE A 364 17.57 6.12 4.22
N ALA A 365 18.85 5.71 4.22
CA ALA A 365 19.20 4.30 4.17
C ALA A 365 18.71 3.53 5.39
N VAL A 366 18.90 4.07 6.59
CA VAL A 366 18.43 3.44 7.85
C VAL A 366 16.90 3.41 7.92
N THR A 367 16.25 4.54 7.62
CA THR A 367 14.79 4.63 7.62
C THR A 367 14.17 3.65 6.61
N LEU A 368 14.73 3.56 5.41
CA LEU A 368 14.28 2.61 4.39
C LEU A 368 14.46 1.17 4.84
N ALA A 369 15.60 0.81 5.46
CA ALA A 369 15.82 -0.54 5.97
C ALA A 369 14.78 -0.94 7.02
N LEU A 370 14.46 -0.04 7.95
CA LEU A 370 13.45 -0.29 8.98
C LEU A 370 12.04 -0.37 8.39
N PHE A 371 11.66 0.54 7.50
CA PHE A 371 10.39 0.50 6.78
C PHE A 371 10.25 -0.76 5.91
N SER A 372 11.32 -1.14 5.22
CA SER A 372 11.35 -2.35 4.40
C SER A 372 11.18 -3.61 5.22
N PHE A 373 11.84 -3.67 6.37
CA PHE A 373 11.71 -4.79 7.30
C PHE A 373 10.27 -4.90 7.85
N SER A 374 9.66 -3.78 8.25
CA SER A 374 8.27 -3.75 8.71
C SER A 374 7.31 -4.17 7.59
N THR A 375 7.51 -3.67 6.37
CA THR A 375 6.71 -4.06 5.20
C THR A 375 6.83 -5.56 4.92
N PHE A 376 8.06 -6.14 5.01
CA PHE A 376 8.26 -7.57 4.78
C PHE A 376 7.49 -8.44 5.78
N ILE A 377 7.53 -8.09 7.07
CA ILE A 377 6.73 -8.80 8.08
C ILE A 377 5.23 -8.64 7.80
N GLY A 378 4.80 -7.45 7.42
CA GLY A 378 3.39 -7.16 7.17
C GLY A 378 2.81 -7.89 5.96
N ILE A 379 3.55 -7.96 4.85
CA ILE A 379 3.08 -8.74 3.68
C ILE A 379 3.01 -10.24 3.98
N LEU A 380 3.91 -10.77 4.81
CA LEU A 380 3.82 -12.15 5.27
C LEU A 380 2.62 -12.37 6.20
N PHE A 381 2.26 -11.37 7.00
CA PHE A 381 1.04 -11.39 7.79
C PHE A 381 -0.22 -11.45 6.90
N TYR A 382 -0.26 -10.69 5.81
CA TYR A 382 -1.36 -10.78 4.85
C TYR A 382 -1.40 -12.12 4.12
N ALA A 383 -0.23 -12.62 3.72
CA ALA A 383 -0.10 -13.87 2.99
C ALA A 383 -0.66 -15.07 3.75
N ARG A 384 -0.58 -15.08 5.10
CA ARG A 384 -1.05 -16.21 5.90
C ARG A 384 -2.53 -16.55 5.65
N SER A 385 -3.39 -15.54 5.47
CA SER A 385 -4.81 -15.73 5.17
C SER A 385 -5.03 -16.39 3.80
N ASN A 386 -4.28 -15.95 2.79
CA ASN A 386 -4.37 -16.50 1.43
C ASN A 386 -3.77 -17.92 1.35
N VAL A 387 -2.65 -18.18 2.03
CA VAL A 387 -2.05 -19.52 2.12
C VAL A 387 -3.02 -20.48 2.82
N ALA A 388 -3.64 -20.05 3.92
CA ALA A 388 -4.62 -20.88 4.63
C ALA A 388 -5.87 -21.15 3.79
N TYR A 389 -6.33 -20.16 3.01
CA TYR A 389 -7.47 -20.36 2.10
C TYR A 389 -7.17 -21.38 0.98
N LEU A 390 -5.94 -21.35 0.42
CA LEU A 390 -5.56 -22.22 -0.71
C LEU A 390 -5.20 -23.65 -0.28
N PHE A 391 -4.44 -23.77 0.81
CA PHE A 391 -3.77 -25.03 1.18
C PHE A 391 -4.21 -25.58 2.54
N GLY A 392 -5.13 -24.87 3.23
CA GLY A 392 -5.60 -25.23 4.55
C GLY A 392 -4.62 -24.92 5.69
N ASP A 393 -5.01 -25.33 6.90
CA ASP A 393 -4.36 -24.96 8.15
C ASP A 393 -3.19 -25.91 8.47
N ARG A 394 -2.05 -25.73 7.79
CA ARG A 394 -0.83 -26.50 8.01
C ARG A 394 0.40 -25.60 8.06
N TRP A 395 1.21 -25.73 9.10
CA TRP A 395 2.45 -24.99 9.27
C TRP A 395 3.43 -25.14 8.09
N GLY A 396 3.45 -26.33 7.46
CA GLY A 396 4.32 -26.59 6.32
C GLY A 396 4.10 -25.61 5.16
N TRP A 397 2.84 -25.33 4.80
CA TRP A 397 2.52 -24.39 3.73
C TRP A 397 2.84 -22.94 4.09
N GLN A 398 2.60 -22.56 5.36
CA GLN A 398 2.98 -21.24 5.85
C GLN A 398 4.51 -21.05 5.79
N THR A 399 5.27 -22.07 6.21
CA THR A 399 6.73 -22.03 6.15
C THR A 399 7.24 -22.05 4.72
N ALA A 400 6.65 -22.86 3.83
CA ALA A 400 7.02 -22.89 2.41
C ALA A 400 6.87 -21.52 1.74
N TYR A 401 5.78 -20.81 2.02
CA TYR A 401 5.61 -19.46 1.49
C TYR A 401 6.60 -18.45 2.09
N LYS A 402 6.90 -18.53 3.39
CA LYS A 402 7.95 -17.70 4.02
C LYS A 402 9.31 -17.91 3.37
N VAL A 403 9.67 -19.17 3.08
CA VAL A 403 10.90 -19.51 2.37
C VAL A 403 10.90 -18.96 0.95
N LEU A 404 9.78 -19.09 0.22
CA LEU A 404 9.64 -18.48 -1.10
C LEU A 404 9.84 -16.96 -1.07
N ALA A 405 9.24 -16.26 -0.10
CA ALA A 405 9.42 -14.82 0.06
C ALA A 405 10.87 -14.43 0.37
N LEU A 406 11.58 -15.24 1.18
CA LEU A 406 13.02 -15.05 1.44
C LEU A 406 13.88 -15.26 0.19
N VAL A 407 13.53 -16.24 -0.66
CA VAL A 407 14.17 -16.44 -1.97
C VAL A 407 13.92 -15.24 -2.87
N MET A 408 12.70 -14.71 -2.90
CA MET A 408 12.38 -13.51 -3.69
C MET A 408 13.11 -12.26 -3.15
N LEU A 409 13.27 -12.15 -1.83
CA LEU A 409 14.10 -11.11 -1.22
C LEU A 409 15.56 -11.22 -1.71
N MET A 410 16.11 -12.44 -1.79
CA MET A 410 17.47 -12.67 -2.29
C MET A 410 17.61 -12.30 -3.77
N VAL A 411 16.67 -12.74 -4.60
CA VAL A 411 16.66 -12.45 -6.05
C VAL A 411 16.58 -10.95 -6.30
N GLY A 412 15.67 -10.24 -5.63
CA GLY A 412 15.42 -8.82 -5.88
C GLY A 412 16.63 -7.93 -5.58
N GLY A 413 17.44 -8.27 -4.58
CA GLY A 413 18.65 -7.51 -4.26
C GLY A 413 19.78 -7.62 -5.29
N LEU A 414 19.65 -8.54 -6.24
CA LEU A 414 20.63 -8.80 -7.30
C LEU A 414 20.13 -8.41 -8.69
N GLU A 415 18.82 -8.13 -8.82
CA GLU A 415 18.18 -7.78 -10.09
C GLU A 415 18.24 -6.27 -10.38
N ALA A 416 18.01 -5.91 -11.65
CA ALA A 416 17.92 -4.52 -12.06
C ALA A 416 16.63 -3.86 -11.53
N TYR A 417 16.71 -2.60 -11.15
CA TYR A 417 15.60 -1.82 -10.59
C TYR A 417 14.30 -1.89 -11.39
N THR A 418 14.37 -1.90 -12.72
CA THR A 418 13.21 -1.94 -13.59
C THR A 418 12.46 -3.27 -13.57
N VAL A 419 13.18 -4.38 -13.37
CA VAL A 419 12.63 -5.75 -13.43
C VAL A 419 11.85 -6.11 -12.16
N VAL A 420 12.29 -5.61 -11.00
CA VAL A 420 11.70 -5.99 -9.70
C VAL A 420 10.28 -5.46 -9.50
N TRP A 421 9.88 -4.43 -10.24
CA TRP A 421 8.54 -3.83 -10.12
C TRP A 421 7.44 -4.63 -10.82
N ASP A 422 7.75 -5.28 -11.95
CA ASP A 422 6.74 -5.88 -12.82
C ASP A 422 5.90 -6.93 -12.13
N LEU A 423 6.53 -7.80 -11.34
CA LEU A 423 5.83 -8.87 -10.62
C LEU A 423 4.88 -8.33 -9.56
N GLY A 424 5.30 -7.31 -8.82
CA GLY A 424 4.47 -6.64 -7.83
C GLY A 424 3.29 -5.90 -8.45
N ASP A 425 3.56 -5.15 -9.53
CA ASP A 425 2.54 -4.39 -10.26
C ASP A 425 1.49 -5.30 -10.91
N VAL A 426 1.89 -6.43 -11.50
CA VAL A 426 0.96 -7.44 -12.03
C VAL A 426 0.13 -8.05 -10.91
N GLY A 427 0.76 -8.44 -9.81
CA GLY A 427 0.06 -9.05 -8.69
C GLY A 427 -0.98 -8.12 -8.08
N ILE A 428 -0.62 -6.87 -7.79
CA ILE A 428 -1.55 -5.89 -7.20
C ILE A 428 -2.70 -5.52 -8.15
N GLY A 429 -2.41 -5.45 -9.46
CA GLY A 429 -3.45 -5.21 -10.47
C GLY A 429 -4.48 -6.33 -10.53
N LEU A 430 -4.03 -7.58 -10.58
CA LEU A 430 -4.93 -8.75 -10.58
C LEU A 430 -5.72 -8.87 -9.27
N MET A 431 -5.07 -8.68 -8.10
CA MET A 431 -5.77 -8.63 -6.81
C MET A 431 -6.91 -7.61 -6.84
N THR A 432 -6.62 -6.42 -7.33
CA THR A 432 -7.60 -5.33 -7.39
C THR A 432 -8.81 -5.71 -8.24
N ILE A 433 -8.60 -6.29 -9.42
CA ILE A 433 -9.69 -6.73 -10.30
C ILE A 433 -10.58 -7.75 -9.58
N PHE A 434 -9.98 -8.81 -9.01
CA PHE A 434 -10.76 -9.86 -8.34
C PHE A 434 -11.46 -9.35 -7.08
N ASN A 435 -10.85 -8.41 -6.37
CA ASN A 435 -11.46 -7.77 -5.22
C ASN A 435 -12.67 -6.91 -5.64
N LEU A 436 -12.53 -6.06 -6.63
CA LEU A 436 -13.60 -5.17 -7.13
C LEU A 436 -14.81 -5.96 -7.64
N ILE A 437 -14.62 -7.12 -8.28
CA ILE A 437 -15.71 -8.01 -8.70
C ILE A 437 -16.65 -8.38 -7.54
N ALA A 438 -16.13 -8.49 -6.33
CA ALA A 438 -16.92 -8.77 -5.14
C ALA A 438 -17.36 -7.50 -4.40
N LEU A 439 -16.53 -6.46 -4.37
CA LEU A 439 -16.85 -5.22 -3.65
C LEU A 439 -18.10 -4.54 -4.19
N TYR A 440 -18.27 -4.45 -5.50
CA TYR A 440 -19.45 -3.81 -6.09
C TYR A 440 -20.76 -4.45 -5.61
N PRO A 441 -21.02 -5.76 -5.78
CA PRO A 441 -22.27 -6.38 -5.35
C PRO A 441 -22.42 -6.46 -3.82
N MET A 442 -21.33 -6.56 -3.06
CA MET A 442 -21.37 -6.67 -1.59
C MET A 442 -21.35 -5.30 -0.88
N SER A 443 -21.07 -4.21 -1.58
CA SER A 443 -20.97 -2.87 -0.99
C SER A 443 -22.23 -2.44 -0.23
N GLY A 444 -23.40 -2.91 -0.67
CA GLY A 444 -24.66 -2.66 0.00
C GLY A 444 -24.67 -3.04 1.48
N GLU A 445 -23.95 -4.10 1.84
CA GLU A 445 -23.84 -4.58 3.22
C GLU A 445 -22.98 -3.68 4.10
N ALA A 446 -21.86 -3.19 3.57
CA ALA A 446 -21.01 -2.24 4.26
C ALA A 446 -21.72 -0.89 4.45
N ILE A 447 -22.46 -0.45 3.43
CA ILE A 447 -23.25 0.79 3.48
C ILE A 447 -24.44 0.67 4.45
N ALA A 448 -25.10 -0.50 4.52
CA ALA A 448 -26.16 -0.75 5.50
C ALA A 448 -25.59 -0.70 6.93
N ALA A 449 -24.42 -1.31 7.18
CA ALA A 449 -23.73 -1.24 8.46
C ALA A 449 -23.36 0.22 8.83
N LEU A 450 -22.86 1.01 7.86
CA LEU A 450 -22.57 2.44 8.06
C LEU A 450 -23.81 3.23 8.46
N ARG A 451 -24.93 3.04 7.79
CA ARG A 451 -26.20 3.71 8.13
C ARG A 451 -26.72 3.34 9.50
N ASP A 452 -26.55 2.08 9.89
CA ASP A 452 -26.92 1.60 11.20
C ASP A 452 -26.05 2.21 12.30
N TYR A 453 -24.71 2.31 12.06
CA TYR A 453 -23.79 3.03 12.93
C TYR A 453 -24.21 4.50 13.11
N GLU A 454 -24.49 5.21 12.03
CA GLU A 454 -24.93 6.61 12.07
C GLU A 454 -26.22 6.77 12.87
N ARG A 455 -27.21 5.87 12.67
CA ARG A 455 -28.46 5.87 13.41
C ARG A 455 -28.26 5.71 14.92
N ARG A 456 -27.43 4.71 15.32
CA ARG A 456 -27.10 4.47 16.72
C ARG A 456 -26.43 5.70 17.37
N LYS A 457 -25.52 6.33 16.63
CA LYS A 457 -24.84 7.53 17.10
C LYS A 457 -25.79 8.70 17.33
N HIS A 458 -26.75 8.93 16.45
CA HIS A 458 -27.76 9.98 16.63
C HIS A 458 -28.67 9.70 17.83
N LEU A 459 -29.01 8.45 18.13
CA LEU A 459 -29.80 8.06 19.29
C LEU A 459 -29.06 8.25 20.62
N THR A 460 -27.73 8.21 20.62
CA THR A 460 -26.90 8.41 21.83
C THR A 460 -26.55 9.89 22.08
N GLN A 461 -26.80 10.79 21.11
CA GLN A 461 -26.54 12.23 21.23
C GLN A 461 -27.78 13.06 21.60
N ASN A 462 -28.97 12.44 21.53
CA ASN A 462 -30.26 12.98 22.00
C ASN A 462 -30.65 12.35 23.34
#